data_ab016d8a84ba89c9e32ae74ac0c9dbc6
#
_entry.id   ab016d8a84ba89c9e32ae74ac0c9dbc6
#
_cell.length_a   1.000
_cell.length_b   1.000
_cell.length_c   1.000
_cell.angle_alpha   90.00
_cell.angle_beta   90.00
_cell.angle_gamma   90.00
#
_symmetry.space_group_name_H-M   'P 1'
#
loop_
_entity.id
_entity.type
_entity.pdbx_description
1 polymer ?
#
loop_
_entity_poly.entity_id
_entity_poly.type
_entity_poly.pdbx_seq_one_letter_code
_entity_poly.pdbx_strand_id
1 'polypeptide(L)'
;MKRPTLACALLLLLAPSLHGILRAQAPAIEDDPWARLPGILARIRPPTFPARDFVLTDYGARADGRSDATEAFRAAIAACHAAGGGRVVVPAGEFLTGPIHLRSSVNLHVSAGATIRFTRETAAYLPVVLTRWEGVELMNYSPLVYAYDQENVAVTGEGTLDGQAGPEHWWPWKRSDGPMSQKADRDRLFRQAEDGVPVAGRVFGDGHYLRPQFIQPYRCHNVLIEGITIRNSPMWVIHPVLSTNVTVRRVQVVSPGPNNDGCNPESSSDVLIEDAVFDTGDDCIAIKSGRNADGRRIAVPAERIVVRGCRMRAGHGGVTIGSEVSGGVRQVYAERCRMSSPDLERGLRIKTNAMRGGVVEDVFVRDVEIGEVGSAVDIDMRYEEGTRGPYTPVVRNVRVERMTVEKAEYAFRVRGLPNSPVRGLFVADSIFRGVKKGSYVDGLEDLVLRNVTLEPAP
;
A
#
# COMPACT_ATOMS: atom_id res chain seq x y z
N MET A 1 17.99 -45.58 -14.41
CA MET A 1 18.11 -44.66 -15.52
C MET A 1 17.04 -43.58 -15.35
N LYS A 2 17.40 -42.44 -14.75
CA LYS A 2 16.51 -41.29 -14.56
C LYS A 2 16.69 -40.35 -15.74
N ARG A 3 15.61 -40.05 -16.45
CA ARG A 3 15.60 -39.07 -17.53
C ARG A 3 15.62 -37.66 -16.93
N PRO A 4 16.43 -36.73 -17.42
CA PRO A 4 16.34 -35.34 -16.99
C PRO A 4 15.16 -34.66 -17.70
N THR A 5 14.29 -34.03 -16.91
CA THR A 5 13.27 -33.09 -17.40
C THR A 5 13.97 -31.83 -17.86
N LEU A 6 13.95 -31.57 -19.16
CA LEU A 6 14.41 -30.33 -19.76
C LEU A 6 13.42 -29.20 -19.37
N ALA A 7 13.90 -28.24 -18.57
CA ALA A 7 13.21 -26.97 -18.38
C ALA A 7 13.37 -26.15 -19.67
N CYS A 8 12.31 -26.05 -20.48
CA CYS A 8 12.28 -25.18 -21.65
C CYS A 8 12.12 -23.72 -21.17
N ALA A 9 13.24 -23.02 -21.02
CA ALA A 9 13.23 -21.58 -20.97
C ALA A 9 12.96 -21.06 -22.40
N LEU A 10 11.74 -20.60 -22.65
CA LEU A 10 11.38 -20.01 -23.94
C LEU A 10 11.94 -18.58 -23.98
N LEU A 11 13.18 -18.43 -24.40
CA LEU A 11 13.76 -17.16 -24.83
C LEU A 11 13.17 -16.83 -26.21
N LEU A 12 12.13 -16.01 -26.25
CA LEU A 12 11.68 -15.41 -27.50
C LEU A 12 12.65 -14.30 -27.91
N LEU A 13 13.77 -14.68 -28.50
CA LEU A 13 14.62 -13.81 -29.32
C LEU A 13 13.88 -13.62 -30.66
N LEU A 14 13.19 -12.51 -30.83
CA LEU A 14 12.65 -12.12 -32.13
C LEU A 14 13.76 -11.50 -32.97
N ALA A 15 14.19 -12.23 -34.01
CA ALA A 15 14.94 -11.68 -35.11
C ALA A 15 14.10 -10.63 -35.87
N PRO A 16 14.71 -9.59 -36.46
CA PRO A 16 13.97 -8.55 -37.17
C PRO A 16 13.47 -9.10 -38.51
N SER A 17 12.19 -9.38 -38.57
CA SER A 17 11.33 -9.50 -39.77
C SER A 17 10.28 -10.61 -39.61
N LEU A 18 9.22 -10.31 -38.87
CA LEU A 18 7.94 -10.99 -39.09
C LEU A 18 6.82 -10.06 -38.58
N HIS A 19 6.26 -9.30 -39.49
CA HIS A 19 4.94 -8.69 -39.31
C HIS A 19 3.91 -9.82 -39.41
N GLY A 20 3.77 -10.60 -38.34
CA GLY A 20 2.80 -11.66 -38.22
C GLY A 20 1.84 -11.31 -37.07
N ILE A 21 0.61 -10.93 -37.42
CA ILE A 21 -0.49 -10.85 -36.46
C ILE A 21 -0.78 -12.29 -36.01
N LEU A 22 -0.27 -12.67 -34.84
CA LEU A 22 -0.68 -13.89 -34.15
C LEU A 22 -2.13 -13.71 -33.68
N ARG A 23 -3.10 -14.12 -34.50
CA ARG A 23 -4.49 -14.29 -34.07
C ARG A 23 -4.62 -15.66 -33.37
N ALA A 24 -4.33 -15.68 -32.08
CA ALA A 24 -4.85 -16.74 -31.23
C ALA A 24 -6.33 -16.42 -30.93
N GLN A 25 -7.22 -17.29 -31.36
CA GLN A 25 -8.65 -17.20 -31.05
C GLN A 25 -8.80 -17.48 -29.53
N ALA A 26 -9.07 -16.44 -28.73
CA ALA A 26 -9.31 -16.58 -27.30
C ALA A 26 -10.65 -17.31 -27.05
N PRO A 27 -10.74 -18.15 -26.00
CA PRO A 27 -12.03 -18.62 -25.50
C PRO A 27 -12.92 -17.42 -25.19
N ALA A 28 -14.21 -17.53 -25.41
CA ALA A 28 -15.17 -16.48 -25.10
C ALA A 28 -15.05 -16.08 -23.63
N ILE A 29 -14.66 -14.83 -23.37
CA ILE A 29 -14.61 -14.28 -22.02
C ILE A 29 -16.07 -13.94 -21.67
N GLU A 30 -16.71 -14.81 -20.92
CA GLU A 30 -18.14 -14.74 -20.62
C GLU A 30 -18.54 -13.63 -19.67
N ASP A 31 -17.60 -12.95 -18.97
CA ASP A 31 -17.94 -11.90 -18.01
C ASP A 31 -16.96 -10.74 -18.10
N ASP A 32 -17.47 -9.54 -18.35
CA ASP A 32 -16.69 -8.31 -18.19
C ASP A 32 -16.49 -8.01 -16.69
N PRO A 33 -15.28 -8.17 -16.13
CA PRO A 33 -15.05 -7.93 -14.71
C PRO A 33 -15.36 -6.50 -14.30
N TRP A 34 -15.29 -5.56 -15.23
CA TRP A 34 -15.56 -4.14 -14.99
C TRP A 34 -17.06 -3.85 -14.79
N ALA A 35 -17.94 -4.73 -15.21
CA ALA A 35 -19.38 -4.61 -14.93
C ALA A 35 -19.69 -4.62 -13.42
N ARG A 36 -18.80 -5.18 -12.59
CA ARG A 36 -18.94 -5.20 -11.13
C ARG A 36 -18.50 -3.90 -10.45
N LEU A 37 -17.65 -3.09 -11.11
CA LEU A 37 -17.05 -1.89 -10.52
C LEU A 37 -18.08 -0.85 -10.03
N PRO A 38 -19.16 -0.52 -10.77
CA PRO A 38 -20.17 0.42 -10.26
C PRO A 38 -20.82 -0.05 -8.95
N GLY A 39 -21.09 -1.34 -8.81
CA GLY A 39 -21.64 -1.92 -7.58
C GLY A 39 -20.66 -1.82 -6.39
N ILE A 40 -19.36 -2.00 -6.64
CA ILE A 40 -18.32 -1.83 -5.61
C ILE A 40 -18.25 -0.36 -5.18
N LEU A 41 -18.19 0.58 -6.14
CA LEU A 41 -18.13 2.01 -5.85
C LEU A 41 -19.37 2.51 -5.09
N ALA A 42 -20.55 1.97 -5.37
CA ALA A 42 -21.78 2.33 -4.68
C ALA A 42 -21.78 1.95 -3.18
N ARG A 43 -20.96 1.00 -2.79
CA ARG A 43 -20.78 0.58 -1.38
C ARG A 43 -19.89 1.54 -0.60
N ILE A 44 -18.95 2.23 -1.28
CA ILE A 44 -17.96 3.10 -0.65
C ILE A 44 -18.52 4.50 -0.52
N ARG A 45 -18.84 4.88 0.72
CA ARG A 45 -19.45 6.18 1.02
C ARG A 45 -18.66 6.87 2.13
N PRO A 46 -18.01 8.01 1.82
CA PRO A 46 -17.29 8.77 2.85
C PRO A 46 -18.22 9.15 4.02
N PRO A 47 -17.69 9.18 5.25
CA PRO A 47 -18.46 9.66 6.40
C PRO A 47 -18.84 11.13 6.25
N THR A 48 -19.95 11.51 6.89
CA THR A 48 -20.39 12.89 7.06
C THR A 48 -20.32 13.27 8.53
N PHE A 49 -20.13 14.56 8.79
CA PHE A 49 -19.93 15.08 10.13
C PHE A 49 -20.92 16.22 10.41
N PRO A 50 -21.38 16.40 11.68
CA PRO A 50 -22.13 17.58 12.06
C PRO A 50 -21.38 18.87 11.75
N ALA A 51 -22.09 19.92 11.36
CA ALA A 51 -21.52 21.25 11.09
C ALA A 51 -21.15 21.98 12.40
N ARG A 52 -20.15 21.46 13.11
CA ARG A 52 -19.60 22.02 14.36
C ARG A 52 -18.09 21.99 14.27
N ASP A 53 -17.47 23.12 14.62
CA ASP A 53 -16.04 23.28 14.64
C ASP A 53 -15.52 23.41 16.07
N PHE A 54 -14.42 22.73 16.34
CA PHE A 54 -13.65 22.77 17.57
C PHE A 54 -12.27 23.27 17.18
N VAL A 55 -12.06 24.58 17.28
CA VAL A 55 -10.82 25.21 16.82
C VAL A 55 -9.69 24.89 17.79
N LEU A 56 -8.59 24.32 17.30
CA LEU A 56 -7.51 23.79 18.14
C LEU A 56 -6.89 24.84 19.08
N THR A 57 -6.82 26.10 18.64
CA THR A 57 -6.29 27.20 19.45
C THR A 57 -7.16 27.53 20.67
N ASP A 58 -8.46 27.24 20.62
CA ASP A 58 -9.37 27.44 21.76
C ASP A 58 -9.09 26.43 22.89
N TYR A 59 -8.34 25.37 22.60
CA TYR A 59 -7.87 24.36 23.54
C TYR A 59 -6.41 24.59 23.99
N GLY A 60 -5.84 25.76 23.69
CA GLY A 60 -4.51 26.17 24.17
C GLY A 60 -3.35 25.88 23.26
N ALA A 61 -3.59 25.32 22.05
CA ALA A 61 -2.50 25.13 21.07
C ALA A 61 -1.96 26.47 20.57
N ARG A 62 -0.65 26.52 20.38
CA ARG A 62 0.06 27.65 19.80
C ARG A 62 0.59 27.29 18.42
N ALA A 63 0.38 28.18 17.46
CA ALA A 63 0.82 27.99 16.08
C ALA A 63 2.28 28.46 15.85
N ASP A 64 3.20 28.14 16.78
CA ASP A 64 4.58 28.60 16.78
C ASP A 64 5.61 27.53 16.36
N GLY A 65 5.14 26.31 16.08
CA GLY A 65 5.98 25.17 15.68
C GLY A 65 6.92 24.65 16.76
N ARG A 66 6.77 25.08 18.01
CA ARG A 66 7.67 24.76 19.14
C ARG A 66 6.92 24.28 20.37
N SER A 67 5.85 24.94 20.75
CA SER A 67 5.02 24.57 21.89
C SER A 67 4.32 23.26 21.62
N ASP A 68 4.38 22.33 22.57
CA ASP A 68 3.69 21.04 22.45
C ASP A 68 2.18 21.25 22.53
N ALA A 69 1.49 20.83 21.46
CA ALA A 69 0.04 20.91 21.32
C ALA A 69 -0.68 19.56 21.61
N THR A 70 0.04 18.52 22.06
CA THR A 70 -0.51 17.17 22.25
C THR A 70 -1.77 17.18 23.11
N GLU A 71 -1.75 17.87 24.24
CA GLU A 71 -2.89 17.96 25.13
C GLU A 71 -4.05 18.75 24.52
N ALA A 72 -3.77 19.79 23.72
CA ALA A 72 -4.79 20.55 23.00
C ALA A 72 -5.50 19.68 21.96
N PHE A 73 -4.77 18.88 21.19
CA PHE A 73 -5.38 17.89 20.28
C PHE A 73 -6.25 16.91 21.03
N ARG A 74 -5.76 16.35 22.14
CA ARG A 74 -6.51 15.41 22.95
C ARG A 74 -7.82 16.01 23.49
N ALA A 75 -7.76 17.22 24.01
CA ALA A 75 -8.92 17.94 24.55
C ALA A 75 -9.93 18.29 23.46
N ALA A 76 -9.49 18.83 22.32
CA ALA A 76 -10.37 19.17 21.20
C ALA A 76 -11.08 17.94 20.62
N ILE A 77 -10.35 16.83 20.42
CA ILE A 77 -10.92 15.57 19.96
C ILE A 77 -11.92 14.99 20.96
N ALA A 78 -11.61 15.03 22.25
CA ALA A 78 -12.52 14.57 23.30
C ALA A 78 -13.80 15.41 23.34
N ALA A 79 -13.71 16.73 23.27
CA ALA A 79 -14.85 17.64 23.24
C ALA A 79 -15.72 17.43 21.98
N CYS A 80 -15.10 17.31 20.82
CA CYS A 80 -15.78 17.04 19.55
C CYS A 80 -16.54 15.73 19.61
N HIS A 81 -15.92 14.65 20.07
CA HIS A 81 -16.55 13.35 20.22
C HIS A 81 -17.71 13.39 21.22
N ALA A 82 -17.52 13.99 22.39
CA ALA A 82 -18.54 14.12 23.44
C ALA A 82 -19.77 14.92 22.98
N ALA A 83 -19.57 15.88 22.07
CA ALA A 83 -20.66 16.64 21.43
C ALA A 83 -21.41 15.87 20.34
N GLY A 84 -21.07 14.61 20.09
CA GLY A 84 -21.67 13.78 19.03
C GLY A 84 -21.02 13.99 17.66
N GLY A 85 -19.81 14.56 17.60
CA GLY A 85 -19.01 14.69 16.39
C GLY A 85 -18.94 16.11 15.81
N GLY A 86 -18.09 16.25 14.81
CA GLY A 86 -17.80 17.52 14.13
C GLY A 86 -16.38 17.55 13.55
N ARG A 87 -15.84 18.76 13.39
CA ARG A 87 -14.47 18.98 12.92
C ARG A 87 -13.60 19.56 14.03
N VAL A 88 -12.44 18.92 14.28
CA VAL A 88 -11.34 19.56 15.01
C VAL A 88 -10.54 20.33 13.98
N VAL A 89 -10.64 21.65 14.01
CA VAL A 89 -10.02 22.54 13.01
C VAL A 89 -8.65 22.97 13.48
N VAL A 90 -7.64 22.64 12.69
CA VAL A 90 -6.26 23.13 12.85
C VAL A 90 -6.11 24.35 11.94
N PRO A 91 -6.05 25.58 12.48
CA PRO A 91 -5.93 26.78 11.67
C PRO A 91 -4.54 26.92 11.06
N ALA A 92 -4.34 27.89 10.14
CA ALA A 92 -3.04 28.17 9.56
C ALA A 92 -1.95 28.40 10.62
N GLY A 93 -0.74 27.89 10.39
CA GLY A 93 0.42 27.96 11.28
C GLY A 93 1.07 26.59 11.52
N GLU A 94 2.09 26.55 12.35
CA GLU A 94 2.81 25.31 12.66
C GLU A 94 2.49 24.82 14.07
N PHE A 95 2.12 23.56 14.20
CA PHE A 95 1.78 22.92 15.47
C PHE A 95 2.65 21.69 15.70
N LEU A 96 3.45 21.70 16.77
CA LEU A 96 4.24 20.55 17.20
C LEU A 96 3.36 19.67 18.11
N THR A 97 3.36 18.35 17.89
CA THR A 97 2.54 17.43 18.69
C THR A 97 3.19 16.05 18.79
N GLY A 98 2.82 15.28 19.79
CA GLY A 98 2.96 13.83 19.84
C GLY A 98 1.88 13.13 18.97
N PRO A 99 1.61 11.84 19.22
CA PRO A 99 0.61 11.09 18.44
C PRO A 99 -0.81 11.65 18.66
N ILE A 100 -1.60 11.63 17.60
CA ILE A 100 -3.00 12.05 17.61
C ILE A 100 -3.89 10.81 17.55
N HIS A 101 -4.73 10.61 18.57
CA HIS A 101 -5.69 9.51 18.61
C HIS A 101 -7.08 10.03 18.25
N LEU A 102 -7.58 9.62 17.09
CA LEU A 102 -8.93 9.97 16.64
C LEU A 102 -10.00 9.15 17.36
N ARG A 103 -11.18 9.74 17.53
CA ARG A 103 -12.36 9.11 18.09
C ARG A 103 -13.50 9.13 17.09
N SER A 104 -14.49 8.28 17.31
CA SER A 104 -15.65 8.17 16.44
C SER A 104 -16.36 9.51 16.23
N SER A 105 -16.80 9.74 15.01
CA SER A 105 -17.46 10.96 14.53
C SER A 105 -16.60 12.23 14.56
N VAL A 106 -15.25 12.08 14.58
CA VAL A 106 -14.32 13.21 14.56
C VAL A 106 -13.63 13.30 13.21
N ASN A 107 -13.67 14.49 12.62
CA ASN A 107 -12.88 14.88 11.46
C ASN A 107 -11.75 15.82 11.90
N LEU A 108 -10.51 15.38 11.85
CA LEU A 108 -9.33 16.24 11.98
C LEU A 108 -9.16 17.04 10.69
N HIS A 109 -9.55 18.32 10.72
CA HIS A 109 -9.49 19.19 9.57
C HIS A 109 -8.28 20.11 9.62
N VAL A 110 -7.29 19.86 8.76
CA VAL A 110 -6.04 20.61 8.68
C VAL A 110 -6.19 21.68 7.59
N SER A 111 -6.40 22.91 7.99
CA SER A 111 -6.70 24.02 7.06
C SER A 111 -5.52 24.32 6.12
N ALA A 112 -5.79 24.99 5.01
CA ALA A 112 -4.74 25.52 4.15
C ALA A 112 -3.75 26.39 4.95
N GLY A 113 -2.45 26.19 4.73
CA GLY A 113 -1.39 26.88 5.49
C GLY A 113 -1.13 26.33 6.90
N ALA A 114 -1.86 25.32 7.36
CA ALA A 114 -1.56 24.60 8.58
C ALA A 114 -0.53 23.51 8.34
N THR A 115 0.41 23.36 9.26
CA THR A 115 1.34 22.23 9.31
C THR A 115 1.33 21.60 10.70
N ILE A 116 0.98 20.31 10.77
CA ILE A 116 1.15 19.51 11.98
C ILE A 116 2.51 18.82 11.88
N ARG A 117 3.41 19.13 12.81
CA ARG A 117 4.73 18.51 12.93
C ARG A 117 4.73 17.53 14.08
N PHE A 118 5.04 16.27 13.78
CA PHE A 118 5.10 15.23 14.80
C PHE A 118 6.46 15.23 15.49
N THR A 119 6.48 15.23 16.82
CA THR A 119 7.74 15.31 17.59
C THR A 119 8.68 14.15 17.26
N ARG A 120 9.97 14.39 17.38
CA ARG A 120 11.04 13.38 17.28
C ARG A 120 11.29 12.63 18.58
N GLU A 121 10.66 13.05 19.68
CA GLU A 121 10.80 12.40 20.98
C GLU A 121 10.04 11.07 20.99
N THR A 122 10.76 9.97 20.93
CA THR A 122 10.16 8.62 20.84
C THR A 122 9.30 8.27 22.05
N ALA A 123 9.65 8.80 23.24
CA ALA A 123 8.87 8.61 24.46
C ALA A 123 7.44 9.18 24.37
N ALA A 124 7.21 10.19 23.51
CA ALA A 124 5.87 10.73 23.28
C ALA A 124 4.90 9.72 22.64
N TYR A 125 5.41 8.69 21.97
CA TYR A 125 4.63 7.64 21.31
C TYR A 125 4.32 6.44 22.22
N LEU A 126 4.57 6.60 23.53
CA LEU A 126 4.24 5.64 24.56
C LEU A 126 3.00 6.12 25.36
N PRO A 127 2.25 5.23 26.03
CA PRO A 127 2.46 3.78 26.08
C PRO A 127 2.24 3.09 24.76
N VAL A 128 2.78 1.86 24.60
CA VAL A 128 2.58 1.04 23.42
C VAL A 128 1.10 0.78 23.15
N VAL A 129 0.73 0.75 21.86
CA VAL A 129 -0.63 0.46 21.42
C VAL A 129 -0.63 -0.80 20.55
N LEU A 130 -1.80 -1.43 20.42
CA LEU A 130 -1.99 -2.49 19.44
C LEU A 130 -1.86 -1.91 18.04
N THR A 131 -0.95 -2.44 17.26
CA THR A 131 -0.72 -2.04 15.87
C THR A 131 -0.35 -3.25 15.02
N ARG A 132 -0.05 -3.02 13.75
CA ARG A 132 0.44 -4.04 12.83
C ARG A 132 1.68 -3.53 12.13
N TRP A 133 2.73 -4.35 12.11
CA TRP A 133 4.02 -4.00 11.54
C TRP A 133 4.47 -5.10 10.56
N GLU A 134 4.70 -4.74 9.30
CA GLU A 134 4.95 -5.68 8.19
C GLU A 134 4.06 -6.93 8.22
N GLY A 135 2.75 -6.74 8.41
CA GLY A 135 1.76 -7.83 8.39
C GLY A 135 1.60 -8.61 9.69
N VAL A 136 2.25 -8.22 10.79
CA VAL A 136 2.21 -8.89 12.10
C VAL A 136 1.66 -7.98 13.18
N GLU A 137 0.68 -8.46 13.97
CA GLU A 137 0.13 -7.72 15.13
C GLU A 137 1.11 -7.72 16.31
N LEU A 138 1.22 -6.58 16.98
CA LEU A 138 2.09 -6.37 18.13
C LEU A 138 1.64 -5.17 18.97
N MET A 139 2.24 -4.99 20.14
CA MET A 139 2.19 -3.79 20.95
C MET A 139 3.44 -2.96 20.64
N ASN A 140 3.28 -1.78 20.02
CA ASN A 140 4.40 -0.94 19.57
C ASN A 140 4.16 0.53 19.85
N TYR A 141 5.13 1.39 19.56
CA TYR A 141 4.94 2.84 19.50
C TYR A 141 3.67 3.18 18.74
N SER A 142 2.91 4.15 19.27
CA SER A 142 1.71 4.64 18.58
C SER A 142 2.04 5.13 17.18
N PRO A 143 1.21 4.82 16.17
CA PRO A 143 1.22 5.57 14.91
C PRO A 143 1.05 7.07 15.17
N LEU A 144 1.51 7.91 14.23
CA LEU A 144 1.45 9.36 14.39
C LEU A 144 0.00 9.86 14.44
N VAL A 145 -0.85 9.32 13.57
CA VAL A 145 -2.32 9.49 13.64
C VAL A 145 -2.95 8.11 13.74
N TYR A 146 -3.62 7.84 14.83
CA TYR A 146 -4.14 6.53 15.17
C TYR A 146 -5.64 6.57 15.44
N ALA A 147 -6.37 5.58 14.94
CA ALA A 147 -7.74 5.31 15.29
C ALA A 147 -7.90 3.79 15.49
N TYR A 148 -8.37 3.36 16.63
CA TYR A 148 -8.58 1.96 16.93
C TYR A 148 -10.03 1.71 17.29
N ASP A 149 -10.69 0.81 16.55
CA ASP A 149 -12.09 0.42 16.77
C ASP A 149 -13.04 1.63 16.79
N GLN A 150 -12.89 2.50 15.77
CA GLN A 150 -13.65 3.75 15.63
C GLN A 150 -14.51 3.75 14.36
N GLU A 151 -15.59 4.52 14.40
CA GLU A 151 -16.49 4.72 13.27
C GLU A 151 -16.56 6.20 12.87
N ASN A 152 -16.72 6.45 11.56
CA ASN A 152 -16.83 7.80 11.01
C ASN A 152 -15.66 8.68 11.44
N VAL A 153 -14.47 8.34 11.04
CA VAL A 153 -13.26 9.12 11.31
C VAL A 153 -12.71 9.73 10.02
N ALA A 154 -12.18 10.93 10.13
CA ALA A 154 -11.55 11.56 8.97
C ALA A 154 -10.32 12.39 9.33
N VAL A 155 -9.45 12.52 8.32
CA VAL A 155 -8.36 13.50 8.26
C VAL A 155 -8.52 14.25 6.93
N THR A 156 -8.86 15.53 6.98
CA THR A 156 -9.22 16.29 5.78
C THR A 156 -8.55 17.66 5.75
N GLY A 157 -8.69 18.36 4.63
CA GLY A 157 -8.22 19.73 4.45
C GLY A 157 -7.12 19.84 3.41
N GLU A 158 -6.43 20.99 3.37
CA GLU A 158 -5.37 21.31 2.41
C GLU A 158 -4.01 21.57 3.08
N GLY A 159 -3.93 21.28 4.38
CA GLY A 159 -2.71 21.44 5.16
C GLY A 159 -1.74 20.27 5.03
N THR A 160 -0.68 20.32 5.84
CA THR A 160 0.42 19.35 5.80
C THR A 160 0.54 18.59 7.11
N LEU A 161 0.76 17.28 7.01
CA LEU A 161 1.24 16.43 8.09
C LEU A 161 2.71 16.10 7.84
N ASP A 162 3.59 16.47 8.76
CA ASP A 162 5.03 16.24 8.67
C ASP A 162 5.51 15.31 9.79
N GLY A 163 5.86 14.08 9.45
CA GLY A 163 6.39 13.07 10.40
C GLY A 163 7.81 13.35 10.88
N GLN A 164 8.47 14.35 10.31
CA GLN A 164 9.85 14.76 10.66
C GLN A 164 10.88 13.63 10.58
N ALA A 165 10.58 12.54 9.89
CA ALA A 165 11.54 11.47 9.64
C ALA A 165 12.58 11.90 8.59
N GLY A 166 13.78 11.39 8.74
CA GLY A 166 14.90 11.73 7.85
C GLY A 166 16.14 10.90 8.15
N PRO A 167 17.27 11.21 7.47
CA PRO A 167 18.53 10.50 7.65
C PRO A 167 19.07 10.50 9.08
N GLU A 168 18.64 11.46 9.91
CA GLU A 168 19.08 11.62 11.30
C GLU A 168 18.08 11.08 12.32
N HIS A 169 16.82 10.80 11.88
CA HIS A 169 15.76 10.38 12.79
C HIS A 169 14.80 9.39 12.11
N TRP A 170 14.34 8.38 12.78
CA TRP A 170 13.50 7.27 12.37
C TRP A 170 14.12 6.38 11.28
N TRP A 171 14.56 6.93 10.12
CA TRP A 171 15.07 6.13 9.01
C TRP A 171 16.37 5.37 9.35
N PRO A 172 17.29 5.88 10.22
CA PRO A 172 18.45 5.11 10.66
C PRO A 172 18.12 3.76 11.31
N TRP A 173 16.92 3.61 11.88
CA TRP A 173 16.50 2.34 12.48
C TRP A 173 16.38 1.20 11.44
N LYS A 174 16.21 1.53 10.16
CA LYS A 174 16.23 0.55 9.07
C LYS A 174 17.62 -0.05 8.81
N ARG A 175 18.68 0.58 9.26
CA ARG A 175 20.06 0.10 9.04
C ARG A 175 20.26 -1.27 9.69
N SER A 176 21.08 -2.13 9.03
CA SER A 176 21.36 -3.49 9.50
C SER A 176 22.48 -3.57 10.53
N ASP A 177 23.26 -2.49 10.74
CA ASP A 177 24.58 -2.47 11.39
C ASP A 177 24.72 -1.47 12.53
N GLY A 178 23.66 -0.83 12.99
CA GLY A 178 23.71 0.16 14.08
C GLY A 178 23.13 -0.34 15.40
N PRO A 179 23.46 0.30 16.54
CA PRO A 179 22.89 -0.04 17.86
C PRO A 179 21.38 0.19 17.91
N MET A 180 20.84 1.05 17.06
CA MET A 180 19.41 1.34 16.93
C MET A 180 18.81 0.63 15.70
N SER A 181 19.31 -0.55 15.33
CA SER A 181 18.81 -1.30 14.17
C SER A 181 17.51 -2.03 14.50
N GLN A 182 16.50 -1.86 13.66
CA GLN A 182 15.25 -2.62 13.75
C GLN A 182 15.40 -4.11 13.45
N LYS A 183 16.54 -4.56 12.90
CA LYS A 183 16.69 -5.93 12.39
C LYS A 183 16.45 -7.00 13.48
N ALA A 184 17.03 -6.83 14.65
CA ALA A 184 16.86 -7.78 15.75
C ALA A 184 15.41 -7.84 16.25
N ASP A 185 14.75 -6.68 16.35
CA ASP A 185 13.35 -6.58 16.77
C ASP A 185 12.41 -7.16 15.71
N ARG A 186 12.65 -6.90 14.43
CA ARG A 186 11.91 -7.50 13.32
C ARG A 186 12.01 -9.02 13.33
N ASP A 187 13.23 -9.55 13.44
CA ASP A 187 13.46 -10.98 13.46
C ASP A 187 12.80 -11.62 14.70
N ARG A 188 12.82 -10.95 15.86
CA ARG A 188 12.12 -11.36 17.08
C ARG A 188 10.62 -11.37 16.90
N LEU A 189 10.04 -10.28 16.36
CA LEU A 189 8.59 -10.17 16.11
C LEU A 189 8.10 -11.31 15.19
N PHE A 190 8.82 -11.58 14.12
CA PHE A 190 8.42 -12.62 13.18
C PHE A 190 8.50 -14.02 13.81
N ARG A 191 9.56 -14.31 14.59
CA ARG A 191 9.63 -15.57 15.35
C ARG A 191 8.48 -15.68 16.34
N GLN A 192 8.19 -14.65 17.12
CA GLN A 192 7.08 -14.67 18.07
C GLN A 192 5.73 -14.93 17.39
N ALA A 193 5.53 -14.43 16.19
CA ALA A 193 4.32 -14.68 15.42
C ALA A 193 4.24 -16.15 14.95
N GLU A 194 5.33 -16.70 14.43
CA GLU A 194 5.39 -18.11 14.01
C GLU A 194 5.24 -19.07 15.21
N ASP A 195 5.81 -18.72 16.36
CA ASP A 195 5.73 -19.50 17.61
C ASP A 195 4.37 -19.36 18.33
N GLY A 196 3.45 -18.56 17.79
CA GLY A 196 2.12 -18.35 18.34
C GLY A 196 2.09 -17.56 19.67
N VAL A 197 3.12 -16.75 19.95
CA VAL A 197 3.12 -15.87 21.13
C VAL A 197 1.89 -14.94 21.07
N PRO A 198 1.08 -14.84 22.14
CA PRO A 198 -0.06 -13.92 22.16
C PRO A 198 0.34 -12.47 21.84
N VAL A 199 -0.50 -11.75 21.10
CA VAL A 199 -0.19 -10.38 20.64
C VAL A 199 0.18 -9.44 21.80
N ALA A 200 -0.51 -9.55 22.95
CA ALA A 200 -0.19 -8.74 24.14
C ALA A 200 1.22 -9.02 24.70
N GLY A 201 1.83 -10.16 24.38
CA GLY A 201 3.21 -10.50 24.74
C GLY A 201 4.27 -10.04 23.72
N ARG A 202 3.85 -9.55 22.57
CA ARG A 202 4.75 -9.04 21.52
C ARG A 202 4.97 -7.53 21.70
N VAL A 203 5.71 -7.16 22.73
CA VAL A 203 5.89 -5.75 23.14
C VAL A 203 7.21 -5.20 22.61
N PHE A 204 7.10 -4.07 21.84
CA PHE A 204 8.19 -3.37 21.17
C PHE A 204 8.03 -1.85 21.36
N GLY A 205 8.27 -1.36 22.56
CA GLY A 205 8.24 0.07 22.88
C GLY A 205 9.63 0.58 23.19
N ASP A 206 9.80 1.17 24.38
CA ASP A 206 11.07 1.72 24.82
C ASP A 206 12.23 0.71 24.69
N GLY A 207 13.35 1.19 24.14
CA GLY A 207 14.52 0.34 23.85
C GLY A 207 14.38 -0.58 22.64
N HIS A 208 13.28 -0.48 21.87
CA HIS A 208 13.04 -1.21 20.63
C HIS A 208 12.91 -0.26 19.43
N TYR A 209 13.20 -0.76 18.23
CA TYR A 209 13.43 0.11 17.06
C TYR A 209 12.49 -0.21 15.88
N LEU A 210 11.26 -0.67 16.13
CA LEU A 210 10.23 -0.82 15.11
C LEU A 210 9.52 0.52 14.90
N ARG A 211 9.78 1.14 13.76
CA ARG A 211 9.27 2.48 13.42
C ARG A 211 7.75 2.49 13.33
N PRO A 212 7.05 3.51 13.89
CA PRO A 212 5.59 3.61 13.79
C PRO A 212 5.14 3.98 12.37
N GLN A 213 3.92 3.59 12.00
CA GLN A 213 3.22 4.04 10.80
C GLN A 213 2.77 5.50 10.96
N PHE A 214 2.43 6.17 9.84
CA PHE A 214 1.97 7.55 9.93
C PHE A 214 0.47 7.61 10.29
N ILE A 215 -0.43 7.26 9.35
CA ILE A 215 -1.88 7.25 9.59
C ILE A 215 -2.36 5.81 9.59
N GLN A 216 -2.81 5.32 10.74
CA GLN A 216 -3.26 3.95 10.87
C GLN A 216 -4.66 3.87 11.51
N PRO A 217 -5.73 3.86 10.70
CA PRO A 217 -7.03 3.40 11.14
C PRO A 217 -7.01 1.86 11.25
N TYR A 218 -7.26 1.36 12.45
CA TYR A 218 -7.23 -0.06 12.78
C TYR A 218 -8.60 -0.52 13.24
N ARG A 219 -9.21 -1.51 12.57
CA ARG A 219 -10.59 -1.97 12.81
C ARG A 219 -11.63 -0.84 12.77
N CYS A 220 -11.40 0.11 11.86
CA CYS A 220 -12.29 1.25 11.70
C CYS A 220 -13.33 1.01 10.60
N HIS A 221 -14.47 1.67 10.75
CA HIS A 221 -15.51 1.71 9.74
C HIS A 221 -15.80 3.15 9.32
N ASN A 222 -16.00 3.39 8.00
CA ASN A 222 -16.19 4.72 7.41
C ASN A 222 -15.00 5.66 7.69
N VAL A 223 -13.93 5.49 6.93
CA VAL A 223 -12.71 6.29 7.06
C VAL A 223 -12.55 7.20 5.84
N LEU A 224 -12.25 8.48 6.07
CA LEU A 224 -11.93 9.43 5.01
C LEU A 224 -10.58 10.09 5.25
N ILE A 225 -9.68 10.02 4.25
CA ILE A 225 -8.42 10.78 4.23
C ILE A 225 -8.41 11.59 2.94
N GLU A 226 -8.47 12.93 3.04
CA GLU A 226 -8.76 13.75 1.88
C GLU A 226 -8.00 15.07 1.87
N GLY A 227 -7.40 15.39 0.72
CA GLY A 227 -6.89 16.71 0.36
C GLY A 227 -5.54 17.09 0.96
N ILE A 228 -5.12 16.44 2.02
CA ILE A 228 -3.91 16.75 2.78
C ILE A 228 -2.62 16.36 2.06
N THR A 229 -1.53 17.06 2.39
CA THR A 229 -0.17 16.65 2.06
C THR A 229 0.46 15.90 3.25
N ILE A 230 1.09 14.74 2.99
CA ILE A 230 1.78 13.94 4.00
C ILE A 230 3.23 13.77 3.57
N ARG A 231 4.15 14.08 4.47
CA ARG A 231 5.58 13.98 4.17
C ARG A 231 6.40 13.42 5.33
N ASN A 232 7.58 12.92 4.98
CA ASN A 232 8.60 12.48 5.94
C ASN A 232 8.07 11.46 6.96
N SER A 233 7.46 10.38 6.46
CA SER A 233 6.95 9.30 7.31
C SER A 233 8.08 8.48 7.96
N PRO A 234 7.92 8.02 9.19
CA PRO A 234 8.85 7.04 9.78
C PRO A 234 8.84 5.70 9.02
N MET A 235 7.67 5.23 8.60
CA MET A 235 7.45 3.96 7.92
C MET A 235 6.29 4.09 6.92
N TRP A 236 5.44 3.10 6.73
CA TRP A 236 4.27 3.13 5.85
C TRP A 236 3.39 4.33 6.16
N VAL A 237 2.92 5.02 5.12
CA VAL A 237 2.28 6.34 5.28
C VAL A 237 0.81 6.22 5.63
N ILE A 238 -0.03 5.70 4.76
CA ILE A 238 -1.46 5.49 5.01
C ILE A 238 -1.69 3.97 5.11
N HIS A 239 -2.06 3.50 6.30
CA HIS A 239 -2.13 2.08 6.58
C HIS A 239 -3.46 1.68 7.25
N PRO A 240 -4.57 1.62 6.51
CA PRO A 240 -5.81 1.07 7.03
C PRO A 240 -5.68 -0.44 7.23
N VAL A 241 -5.97 -0.91 8.45
CA VAL A 241 -5.86 -2.31 8.87
C VAL A 241 -7.20 -2.82 9.33
N LEU A 242 -7.65 -3.97 8.81
CA LEU A 242 -8.92 -4.59 9.17
C LEU A 242 -10.10 -3.60 9.14
N SER A 243 -10.02 -2.61 8.24
CA SER A 243 -10.96 -1.50 8.16
C SER A 243 -11.86 -1.66 6.94
N THR A 244 -13.06 -1.09 7.01
CA THR A 244 -14.05 -1.18 5.94
C THR A 244 -14.59 0.18 5.56
N ASN A 245 -14.96 0.34 4.27
CA ASN A 245 -15.45 1.60 3.72
C ASN A 245 -14.45 2.74 3.94
N VAL A 246 -13.28 2.61 3.28
CA VAL A 246 -12.16 3.54 3.38
C VAL A 246 -12.05 4.35 2.08
N THR A 247 -12.02 5.66 2.19
CA THR A 247 -11.76 6.56 1.07
C THR A 247 -10.48 7.36 1.31
N VAL A 248 -9.53 7.24 0.39
CA VAL A 248 -8.30 8.05 0.33
C VAL A 248 -8.34 8.80 -0.98
N ARG A 249 -8.51 10.13 -0.95
CA ARG A 249 -8.64 10.89 -2.18
C ARG A 249 -7.96 12.26 -2.16
N ARG A 250 -7.44 12.67 -3.30
CA ARG A 250 -6.77 13.97 -3.48
C ARG A 250 -5.65 14.24 -2.47
N VAL A 251 -5.06 13.20 -1.92
CA VAL A 251 -3.89 13.32 -1.04
C VAL A 251 -2.62 13.43 -1.85
N GLN A 252 -1.63 14.12 -1.30
CA GLN A 252 -0.28 14.14 -1.83
C GLN A 252 0.66 13.52 -0.80
N VAL A 253 1.30 12.41 -1.16
CA VAL A 253 2.33 11.74 -0.35
C VAL A 253 3.69 12.03 -0.95
N VAL A 254 4.59 12.63 -0.17
CA VAL A 254 5.99 12.91 -0.54
C VAL A 254 6.88 12.37 0.59
N SER A 255 7.28 11.13 0.49
CA SER A 255 8.01 10.45 1.56
C SER A 255 9.02 9.45 1.00
N PRO A 256 10.26 9.91 0.70
CA PRO A 256 11.26 9.11 -0.02
C PRO A 256 12.09 8.18 0.89
N GLY A 257 11.68 7.98 2.13
CA GLY A 257 12.40 7.16 3.09
C GLY A 257 12.21 5.65 2.91
N PRO A 258 13.00 4.84 3.61
CA PRO A 258 12.91 3.38 3.51
C PRO A 258 11.61 2.87 4.12
N ASN A 259 10.94 1.94 3.41
CA ASN A 259 9.61 1.42 3.72
C ASN A 259 8.53 2.53 3.82
N ASN A 260 8.71 3.61 3.07
CA ASN A 260 7.70 4.66 2.99
C ASN A 260 6.73 4.34 1.86
N ASP A 261 6.00 3.22 2.00
CA ASP A 261 4.88 2.90 1.12
C ASP A 261 3.79 3.95 1.29
N GLY A 262 3.19 4.41 0.19
CA GLY A 262 2.25 5.54 0.22
C GLY A 262 0.90 5.19 0.82
N CYS A 263 0.27 4.10 0.37
CA CYS A 263 -1.01 3.63 0.91
C CYS A 263 -1.07 2.10 0.91
N ASN A 264 -1.28 1.52 2.09
CA ASN A 264 -1.24 0.08 2.33
C ASN A 264 -2.56 -0.43 2.92
N PRO A 265 -3.62 -0.60 2.12
CA PRO A 265 -4.81 -1.29 2.61
C PRO A 265 -4.46 -2.72 2.99
N GLU A 266 -4.56 -3.06 4.28
CA GLU A 266 -4.20 -4.39 4.78
C GLU A 266 -5.39 -5.08 5.43
N SER A 267 -5.77 -6.26 4.91
CA SER A 267 -6.97 -7.00 5.38
C SER A 267 -8.22 -6.10 5.44
N SER A 268 -8.33 -5.15 4.53
CA SER A 268 -9.38 -4.14 4.49
C SER A 268 -10.27 -4.33 3.26
N SER A 269 -11.51 -3.87 3.33
CA SER A 269 -12.48 -4.06 2.25
C SER A 269 -13.26 -2.80 1.93
N ASP A 270 -13.79 -2.73 0.70
CA ASP A 270 -14.51 -1.56 0.20
C ASP A 270 -13.64 -0.29 0.31
N VAL A 271 -12.47 -0.31 -0.36
CA VAL A 271 -11.46 0.76 -0.31
C VAL A 271 -11.40 1.48 -1.65
N LEU A 272 -11.47 2.81 -1.61
CA LEU A 272 -11.28 3.68 -2.76
C LEU A 272 -10.04 4.56 -2.55
N ILE A 273 -9.09 4.47 -3.47
CA ILE A 273 -7.93 5.37 -3.55
C ILE A 273 -8.05 6.12 -4.87
N GLU A 274 -8.34 7.42 -4.83
CA GLU A 274 -8.59 8.18 -6.05
C GLU A 274 -7.90 9.55 -6.09
N ASP A 275 -7.49 9.96 -7.29
CA ASP A 275 -6.92 11.28 -7.59
C ASP A 275 -5.75 11.67 -6.67
N ALA A 276 -5.03 10.68 -6.15
CA ALA A 276 -3.91 10.84 -5.24
C ALA A 276 -2.57 10.90 -5.99
N VAL A 277 -1.58 11.56 -5.39
CA VAL A 277 -0.22 11.65 -5.90
C VAL A 277 0.73 10.98 -4.92
N PHE A 278 1.54 10.04 -5.41
CA PHE A 278 2.52 9.30 -4.63
C PHE A 278 3.93 9.53 -5.19
N ASP A 279 4.83 9.96 -4.31
CA ASP A 279 6.27 10.11 -4.54
C ASP A 279 6.97 9.51 -3.30
N THR A 280 7.33 8.23 -3.39
CA THR A 280 7.62 7.39 -2.23
C THR A 280 8.97 6.70 -2.35
N GLY A 281 9.53 6.31 -1.22
CA GLY A 281 10.78 5.54 -1.16
C GLY A 281 10.58 4.03 -1.19
N ASP A 282 9.34 3.56 -1.22
CA ASP A 282 8.95 2.15 -1.41
C ASP A 282 7.69 2.10 -2.31
N ASP A 283 6.82 1.10 -2.22
CA ASP A 283 5.65 1.01 -3.10
C ASP A 283 4.70 2.22 -2.97
N CYS A 284 4.17 2.76 -4.08
CA CYS A 284 3.20 3.86 -4.01
C CYS A 284 1.89 3.41 -3.37
N ILE A 285 1.34 2.28 -3.81
CA ILE A 285 0.19 1.61 -3.22
C ILE A 285 0.56 0.15 -3.05
N ALA A 286 0.41 -0.42 -1.84
CA ALA A 286 0.73 -1.81 -1.57
C ALA A 286 -0.40 -2.51 -0.80
N ILE A 287 -1.19 -3.30 -1.50
CA ILE A 287 -2.33 -4.04 -0.97
C ILE A 287 -1.84 -5.30 -0.26
N LYS A 288 -2.24 -5.50 0.98
CA LYS A 288 -1.71 -6.55 1.86
C LYS A 288 -2.82 -7.23 2.65
N SER A 289 -2.53 -8.41 3.23
CA SER A 289 -3.46 -9.16 4.08
C SER A 289 -2.75 -10.03 5.14
N GLY A 290 -1.69 -9.49 5.72
CA GLY A 290 -0.95 -10.14 6.81
C GLY A 290 0.16 -11.08 6.35
N ARG A 291 1.14 -11.26 7.24
CA ARG A 291 2.35 -12.04 7.01
C ARG A 291 2.27 -13.40 7.67
N ASN A 292 2.52 -14.46 6.92
CA ASN A 292 2.79 -15.83 7.39
C ASN A 292 1.74 -16.34 8.41
N ALA A 293 2.19 -16.88 9.55
CA ALA A 293 1.31 -17.41 10.59
C ALA A 293 0.29 -16.38 11.10
N ASP A 294 0.68 -15.12 11.25
CA ASP A 294 -0.22 -14.07 11.74
C ASP A 294 -1.30 -13.70 10.72
N GLY A 295 -0.93 -13.61 9.44
CA GLY A 295 -1.90 -13.40 8.35
C GLY A 295 -2.88 -14.57 8.25
N ARG A 296 -2.43 -15.82 8.38
CA ARG A 296 -3.28 -17.01 8.41
C ARG A 296 -4.16 -17.09 9.65
N ARG A 297 -3.66 -16.68 10.82
CA ARG A 297 -4.42 -16.62 12.07
C ARG A 297 -5.61 -15.64 11.97
N ILE A 298 -5.37 -14.48 11.36
CA ILE A 298 -6.41 -13.45 11.16
C ILE A 298 -7.36 -13.85 10.02
N ALA A 299 -6.82 -14.40 8.94
CA ALA A 299 -7.55 -14.96 7.79
C ALA A 299 -8.57 -14.00 7.16
N VAL A 300 -8.29 -12.68 7.18
CA VAL A 300 -9.12 -11.66 6.55
C VAL A 300 -8.44 -11.17 5.28
N PRO A 301 -9.05 -11.34 4.11
CA PRO A 301 -8.49 -10.87 2.85
C PRO A 301 -8.55 -9.34 2.74
N ALA A 302 -7.72 -8.79 1.84
CA ALA A 302 -7.96 -7.48 1.27
C ALA A 302 -8.83 -7.63 0.01
N GLU A 303 -9.96 -6.95 -0.07
CA GLU A 303 -10.89 -7.15 -1.18
C GLU A 303 -11.72 -5.92 -1.53
N ARG A 304 -12.22 -5.89 -2.78
CA ARG A 304 -12.98 -4.76 -3.34
C ARG A 304 -12.23 -3.43 -3.17
N ILE A 305 -11.00 -3.42 -3.72
CA ILE A 305 -10.12 -2.26 -3.67
C ILE A 305 -10.09 -1.60 -5.04
N VAL A 306 -10.37 -0.32 -5.08
CA VAL A 306 -10.40 0.47 -6.31
C VAL A 306 -9.33 1.56 -6.23
N VAL A 307 -8.44 1.58 -7.22
CA VAL A 307 -7.42 2.60 -7.42
C VAL A 307 -7.72 3.31 -8.73
N ARG A 308 -7.97 4.63 -8.71
CA ARG A 308 -8.28 5.34 -9.95
C ARG A 308 -7.76 6.77 -9.98
N GLY A 309 -7.39 7.24 -11.17
CA GLY A 309 -6.95 8.62 -11.38
C GLY A 309 -5.66 9.00 -10.65
N CYS A 310 -4.95 8.04 -10.06
CA CYS A 310 -3.75 8.27 -9.26
C CYS A 310 -2.53 8.53 -10.13
N ARG A 311 -1.58 9.29 -9.58
CA ARG A 311 -0.26 9.55 -10.17
C ARG A 311 0.83 8.98 -9.29
N MET A 312 1.63 8.05 -9.81
CA MET A 312 2.79 7.44 -9.16
C MET A 312 4.05 7.99 -9.81
N ARG A 313 4.91 8.62 -9.00
CA ARG A 313 6.14 9.28 -9.48
C ARG A 313 7.39 8.44 -9.21
N ALA A 314 7.67 8.14 -7.96
CA ALA A 314 8.80 7.30 -7.57
C ALA A 314 8.35 6.21 -6.61
N GLY A 315 9.07 5.10 -6.57
CA GLY A 315 8.81 3.98 -5.66
C GLY A 315 9.14 2.62 -6.27
N HIS A 316 9.04 1.57 -5.45
CA HIS A 316 9.31 0.21 -5.90
C HIS A 316 8.18 -0.39 -6.74
N GLY A 317 6.97 0.15 -6.67
CA GLY A 317 5.84 -0.26 -7.51
C GLY A 317 4.71 0.75 -7.48
N GLY A 318 4.03 0.96 -8.62
CA GLY A 318 2.88 1.86 -8.72
C GLY A 318 1.66 1.30 -8.01
N VAL A 319 1.12 0.20 -8.53
CA VAL A 319 0.09 -0.61 -7.86
C VAL A 319 0.71 -1.96 -7.52
N THR A 320 0.94 -2.19 -6.24
CA THR A 320 1.57 -3.41 -5.72
C THR A 320 0.56 -4.25 -4.93
N ILE A 321 0.66 -5.55 -5.04
CA ILE A 321 -0.01 -6.54 -4.21
C ILE A 321 1.07 -7.37 -3.53
N GLY A 322 1.09 -7.31 -2.19
CA GLY A 322 2.08 -8.06 -1.39
C GLY A 322 3.22 -7.20 -0.82
N SER A 323 4.23 -7.91 -0.22
CA SER A 323 4.39 -9.37 -0.16
C SER A 323 3.52 -10.05 0.90
N GLU A 324 3.02 -9.34 1.88
CA GLU A 324 2.22 -9.83 3.00
C GLU A 324 0.79 -10.14 2.55
N VAL A 325 0.56 -11.34 1.93
CA VAL A 325 -0.73 -11.72 1.33
C VAL A 325 -1.28 -13.04 1.90
N SER A 326 -0.88 -13.41 3.10
CA SER A 326 -1.26 -14.70 3.68
C SER A 326 -2.75 -14.85 3.94
N GLY A 327 -3.48 -13.74 4.11
CA GLY A 327 -4.94 -13.71 4.22
C GLY A 327 -5.69 -13.68 2.89
N GLY A 328 -4.95 -13.56 1.77
CA GLY A 328 -5.53 -13.45 0.43
C GLY A 328 -5.84 -12.03 -0.03
N VAL A 329 -5.86 -11.81 -1.34
CA VAL A 329 -6.24 -10.54 -1.98
C VAL A 329 -7.12 -10.84 -3.19
N ARG A 330 -8.23 -10.12 -3.33
CA ARG A 330 -9.14 -10.32 -4.45
C ARG A 330 -9.92 -9.06 -4.82
N GLN A 331 -10.41 -9.02 -6.06
CA GLN A 331 -11.22 -7.91 -6.57
C GLN A 331 -10.51 -6.56 -6.44
N VAL A 332 -9.31 -6.49 -7.02
CA VAL A 332 -8.52 -5.27 -7.14
C VAL A 332 -8.75 -4.65 -8.51
N TYR A 333 -9.15 -3.40 -8.55
CA TYR A 333 -9.41 -2.64 -9.77
C TYR A 333 -8.50 -1.41 -9.81
N ALA A 334 -7.70 -1.27 -10.86
CA ALA A 334 -6.89 -0.08 -11.09
C ALA A 334 -7.22 0.53 -12.46
N GLU A 335 -7.61 1.80 -12.50
CA GLU A 335 -7.95 2.45 -13.76
C GLU A 335 -7.51 3.91 -13.84
N ARG A 336 -7.24 4.39 -15.06
CA ARG A 336 -6.90 5.79 -15.36
C ARG A 336 -5.75 6.33 -14.51
N CYS A 337 -4.77 5.50 -14.23
CA CYS A 337 -3.57 5.88 -13.48
C CYS A 337 -2.45 6.31 -14.41
N ARG A 338 -1.60 7.21 -13.93
CA ARG A 338 -0.38 7.65 -14.60
C ARG A 338 0.84 7.32 -13.75
N MET A 339 1.81 6.68 -14.37
CA MET A 339 3.01 6.20 -13.72
C MET A 339 4.22 6.64 -14.54
N SER A 340 5.11 7.42 -13.98
CA SER A 340 6.31 7.81 -14.73
C SER A 340 7.37 8.41 -13.84
N SER A 341 8.49 7.74 -13.77
CA SER A 341 9.74 8.25 -13.24
C SER A 341 10.84 7.23 -13.51
N PRO A 342 12.08 7.63 -13.75
CA PRO A 342 13.20 6.69 -13.76
C PRO A 342 13.36 5.95 -12.41
N ASP A 343 12.84 6.53 -11.32
CA ASP A 343 12.89 5.95 -9.97
C ASP A 343 11.64 5.12 -9.63
N LEU A 344 10.70 4.92 -10.55
CA LEU A 344 9.60 3.98 -10.39
C LEU A 344 9.99 2.62 -10.99
N GLU A 345 10.24 1.64 -10.14
CA GLU A 345 10.77 0.37 -10.60
C GLU A 345 9.74 -0.48 -11.36
N ARG A 346 8.46 -0.47 -10.94
CA ARG A 346 7.42 -1.34 -11.53
C ARG A 346 6.07 -0.63 -11.63
N GLY A 347 5.32 -0.92 -12.69
CA GLY A 347 3.95 -0.42 -12.87
C GLY A 347 2.95 -1.21 -12.02
N LEU A 348 2.44 -2.34 -12.55
CA LEU A 348 1.72 -3.34 -11.77
C LEU A 348 2.71 -4.34 -11.19
N ARG A 349 2.63 -4.56 -9.88
CA ARG A 349 3.51 -5.49 -9.17
C ARG A 349 2.72 -6.48 -8.31
N ILE A 350 2.96 -7.78 -8.46
CA ILE A 350 2.47 -8.81 -7.55
C ILE A 350 3.67 -9.56 -6.99
N LYS A 351 3.80 -9.61 -5.66
CA LYS A 351 4.94 -10.26 -5.00
C LYS A 351 4.47 -11.14 -3.84
N THR A 352 4.90 -12.40 -3.84
CA THR A 352 4.60 -13.40 -2.80
C THR A 352 5.64 -14.51 -2.80
N ASN A 353 5.52 -15.48 -1.93
CA ASN A 353 6.38 -16.67 -1.88
C ASN A 353 5.73 -17.81 -1.08
N ALA A 354 6.42 -18.95 -0.99
CA ALA A 354 5.91 -20.14 -0.30
C ALA A 354 5.88 -20.04 1.23
N MET A 355 6.46 -19.00 1.84
CA MET A 355 6.27 -18.71 3.28
C MET A 355 4.95 -17.97 3.52
N ARG A 356 4.55 -17.10 2.59
CA ARG A 356 3.29 -16.35 2.65
C ARG A 356 2.10 -17.25 2.38
N GLY A 357 2.15 -18.06 1.31
CA GLY A 357 0.95 -18.71 0.79
C GLY A 357 -0.08 -17.67 0.31
N GLY A 358 -1.35 -17.95 0.58
CA GLY A 358 -2.45 -17.08 0.22
C GLY A 358 -2.84 -17.13 -1.26
N VAL A 359 -4.00 -16.55 -1.56
CA VAL A 359 -4.53 -16.46 -2.92
C VAL A 359 -4.61 -15.00 -3.33
N VAL A 360 -3.99 -14.66 -4.45
CA VAL A 360 -4.13 -13.36 -5.14
C VAL A 360 -4.89 -13.62 -6.42
N GLU A 361 -6.09 -13.07 -6.53
CA GLU A 361 -6.97 -13.30 -7.67
C GLU A 361 -7.78 -12.08 -8.03
N ASP A 362 -8.33 -12.07 -9.25
CA ASP A 362 -9.22 -11.01 -9.73
C ASP A 362 -8.56 -9.63 -9.65
N VAL A 363 -7.42 -9.48 -10.31
CA VAL A 363 -6.67 -8.23 -10.42
C VAL A 363 -6.87 -7.63 -11.81
N PHE A 364 -7.56 -6.50 -11.87
CA PHE A 364 -7.96 -5.87 -13.11
C PHE A 364 -7.37 -4.47 -13.23
N VAL A 365 -6.64 -4.23 -14.33
CA VAL A 365 -5.96 -2.97 -14.62
C VAL A 365 -6.36 -2.50 -16.01
N ARG A 366 -6.81 -1.24 -16.14
CA ARG A 366 -7.11 -0.67 -17.45
C ARG A 366 -6.81 0.83 -17.53
N ASP A 367 -6.67 1.30 -18.76
CA ASP A 367 -6.50 2.73 -19.05
C ASP A 367 -5.34 3.35 -18.25
N VAL A 368 -4.18 2.67 -18.25
CA VAL A 368 -2.98 3.10 -17.51
C VAL A 368 -1.93 3.61 -18.48
N GLU A 369 -1.44 4.81 -18.22
CA GLU A 369 -0.34 5.44 -18.95
C GLU A 369 0.95 5.32 -18.15
N ILE A 370 1.98 4.73 -18.73
CA ILE A 370 3.32 4.59 -18.12
C ILE A 370 4.34 5.30 -19.01
N GLY A 371 4.98 6.34 -18.49
CA GLY A 371 6.05 7.02 -19.19
C GLY A 371 7.36 6.22 -19.13
N GLU A 372 7.91 6.01 -17.95
CA GLU A 372 9.13 5.20 -17.73
C GLU A 372 9.02 4.38 -16.46
N VAL A 373 9.36 3.07 -16.55
CA VAL A 373 9.47 2.13 -15.42
C VAL A 373 10.51 1.05 -15.71
N GLY A 374 10.96 0.33 -14.70
CA GLY A 374 11.78 -0.88 -14.87
C GLY A 374 10.97 -2.03 -15.50
N SER A 375 9.82 -2.39 -14.94
CA SER A 375 8.91 -3.41 -15.49
C SER A 375 7.47 -2.89 -15.52
N ALA A 376 6.79 -3.02 -16.65
CA ALA A 376 5.39 -2.57 -16.74
C ALA A 376 4.45 -3.48 -15.95
N VAL A 377 4.62 -4.80 -16.08
CA VAL A 377 3.92 -5.83 -15.29
C VAL A 377 4.95 -6.77 -14.68
N ASP A 378 4.98 -6.88 -13.37
CA ASP A 378 5.90 -7.74 -12.61
C ASP A 378 5.12 -8.66 -11.67
N ILE A 379 5.21 -9.97 -11.87
CA ILE A 379 4.60 -10.99 -11.00
C ILE A 379 5.71 -11.90 -10.49
N ASP A 380 6.01 -11.82 -9.21
CA ASP A 380 7.11 -12.56 -8.59
C ASP A 380 6.62 -13.41 -7.41
N MET A 381 6.46 -14.71 -7.65
CA MET A 381 6.11 -15.69 -6.62
C MET A 381 7.34 -16.29 -5.91
N ARG A 382 8.53 -15.76 -6.17
CA ARG A 382 9.80 -16.17 -5.54
C ARG A 382 10.45 -15.00 -4.78
N TYR A 383 9.63 -14.07 -4.30
CA TYR A 383 10.08 -12.85 -3.65
C TYR A 383 10.74 -13.17 -2.29
N GLU A 384 11.84 -12.47 -1.96
CA GLU A 384 12.63 -12.62 -0.72
C GLU A 384 13.06 -14.08 -0.42
N GLU A 385 12.23 -14.85 0.29
CA GLU A 385 12.54 -16.23 0.73
C GLU A 385 12.56 -17.24 -0.42
N GLY A 386 12.26 -16.82 -1.64
CA GLY A 386 12.32 -17.65 -2.85
C GLY A 386 11.26 -18.73 -2.87
N THR A 387 11.70 -19.97 -3.12
CA THR A 387 10.80 -21.14 -3.19
C THR A 387 10.66 -21.86 -1.85
N ARG A 388 11.29 -21.34 -0.79
CA ARG A 388 11.25 -21.95 0.55
C ARG A 388 9.91 -21.68 1.22
N GLY A 389 9.34 -22.71 1.83
CA GLY A 389 8.12 -22.61 2.63
C GLY A 389 7.13 -23.73 2.33
N PRO A 390 6.26 -24.05 3.30
CA PRO A 390 5.26 -25.13 3.17
C PRO A 390 3.93 -24.67 2.57
N TYR A 391 3.74 -23.37 2.34
CA TYR A 391 2.46 -22.81 1.92
C TYR A 391 2.52 -22.40 0.44
N THR A 392 1.78 -23.07 -0.42
CA THR A 392 1.77 -22.78 -1.84
C THR A 392 0.89 -21.55 -2.13
N PRO A 393 1.48 -20.41 -2.56
CA PRO A 393 0.70 -19.26 -2.98
C PRO A 393 0.02 -19.54 -4.33
N VAL A 394 -1.10 -18.86 -4.57
CA VAL A 394 -1.82 -18.91 -5.85
C VAL A 394 -1.95 -17.49 -6.38
N VAL A 395 -1.56 -17.28 -7.65
CA VAL A 395 -1.81 -16.04 -8.39
C VAL A 395 -2.57 -16.39 -9.64
N ARG A 396 -3.79 -15.83 -9.80
CA ARG A 396 -4.63 -16.13 -10.93
C ARG A 396 -5.56 -15.00 -11.34
N ASN A 397 -6.05 -15.05 -12.58
CA ASN A 397 -7.01 -14.09 -13.15
C ASN A 397 -6.52 -12.63 -13.01
N VAL A 398 -5.37 -12.35 -13.66
CA VAL A 398 -4.80 -11.03 -13.79
C VAL A 398 -5.09 -10.50 -15.19
N ARG A 399 -5.71 -9.33 -15.28
CA ARG A 399 -6.12 -8.75 -16.55
C ARG A 399 -5.63 -7.33 -16.71
N VAL A 400 -4.97 -7.04 -17.82
CA VAL A 400 -4.43 -5.73 -18.19
C VAL A 400 -5.01 -5.32 -19.54
N GLU A 401 -5.66 -4.17 -19.60
CA GLU A 401 -6.31 -3.67 -20.81
C GLU A 401 -5.98 -2.21 -21.04
N ARG A 402 -5.73 -1.85 -22.29
CA ARG A 402 -5.44 -0.47 -22.69
C ARG A 402 -4.35 0.20 -21.83
N MET A 403 -3.26 -0.54 -21.63
CA MET A 403 -2.05 -0.01 -21.03
C MET A 403 -1.13 0.54 -22.12
N THR A 404 -0.68 1.77 -21.94
CA THR A 404 0.33 2.39 -22.83
C THR A 404 1.60 2.62 -22.03
N VAL A 405 2.73 2.10 -22.55
CA VAL A 405 4.06 2.22 -21.94
C VAL A 405 4.98 2.85 -22.97
N GLU A 406 5.65 3.95 -22.62
CA GLU A 406 6.59 4.62 -23.52
C GLU A 406 8.02 4.10 -23.37
N LYS A 407 8.41 3.66 -22.15
CA LYS A 407 9.74 3.13 -21.91
C LYS A 407 9.74 2.15 -20.73
N ALA A 408 10.30 0.97 -20.94
CA ALA A 408 10.49 -0.02 -19.88
C ALA A 408 11.74 -0.86 -20.10
N GLU A 409 12.29 -1.43 -19.02
CA GLU A 409 13.29 -2.47 -19.15
C GLU A 409 12.64 -3.79 -19.60
N TYR A 410 11.51 -4.16 -18.97
CA TYR A 410 10.68 -5.31 -19.34
C TYR A 410 9.23 -4.90 -19.56
N ALA A 411 8.60 -5.44 -20.59
CA ALA A 411 7.13 -5.36 -20.72
C ALA A 411 6.45 -6.25 -19.65
N PHE A 412 6.87 -7.52 -19.59
CA PHE A 412 6.40 -8.50 -18.61
C PHE A 412 7.58 -9.16 -17.92
N ARG A 413 7.52 -9.28 -16.60
CA ARG A 413 8.43 -10.10 -15.83
C ARG A 413 7.60 -10.99 -14.91
N VAL A 414 7.51 -12.28 -15.25
CA VAL A 414 6.69 -13.25 -14.53
C VAL A 414 7.57 -14.38 -14.02
N ARG A 415 7.52 -14.65 -12.72
CA ARG A 415 8.23 -15.73 -12.04
C ARG A 415 7.28 -16.51 -11.15
N GLY A 416 6.62 -17.51 -11.72
CA GLY A 416 5.78 -18.46 -10.97
C GLY A 416 6.59 -19.53 -10.25
N LEU A 417 5.90 -20.35 -9.45
CA LEU A 417 6.52 -21.53 -8.83
C LEU A 417 6.32 -22.78 -9.69
N PRO A 418 7.24 -23.78 -9.64
CA PRO A 418 7.10 -25.00 -10.42
C PRO A 418 5.82 -25.80 -10.13
N ASN A 419 5.34 -25.75 -8.87
CA ASN A 419 4.14 -26.44 -8.41
C ASN A 419 2.90 -25.51 -8.32
N SER A 420 3.07 -24.24 -8.63
CA SER A 420 1.98 -23.24 -8.68
C SER A 420 2.37 -22.13 -9.66
N PRO A 421 2.22 -22.36 -10.96
CA PRO A 421 2.41 -21.30 -11.95
C PRO A 421 1.39 -20.19 -11.77
N VAL A 422 1.72 -18.99 -12.23
CA VAL A 422 0.72 -17.93 -12.43
C VAL A 422 -0.28 -18.39 -13.47
N ARG A 423 -1.58 -18.22 -13.22
CA ARG A 423 -2.63 -18.69 -14.14
C ARG A 423 -3.52 -17.57 -14.62
N GLY A 424 -3.77 -17.56 -15.94
CA GLY A 424 -4.72 -16.62 -16.52
C GLY A 424 -4.21 -15.18 -16.48
N LEU A 425 -3.09 -14.90 -17.13
CA LEU A 425 -2.66 -13.54 -17.45
C LEU A 425 -3.24 -13.15 -18.81
N PHE A 426 -4.17 -12.20 -18.80
CA PHE A 426 -4.79 -11.65 -19.98
C PHE A 426 -4.33 -10.23 -20.21
N VAL A 427 -3.79 -9.93 -21.39
CA VAL A 427 -3.38 -8.57 -21.79
C VAL A 427 -4.05 -8.24 -23.13
N ALA A 428 -4.74 -7.09 -23.17
CA ALA A 428 -5.44 -6.68 -24.37
C ALA A 428 -5.26 -5.21 -24.70
N ASP A 429 -5.33 -4.91 -25.99
CA ASP A 429 -5.42 -3.56 -26.54
C ASP A 429 -4.34 -2.62 -25.98
N SER A 430 -3.11 -3.13 -25.82
CA SER A 430 -2.03 -2.46 -25.07
C SER A 430 -0.77 -2.30 -25.91
N ILE A 431 -0.03 -1.23 -25.64
CA ILE A 431 1.17 -0.87 -26.40
C ILE A 431 2.33 -0.68 -25.42
N PHE A 432 3.43 -1.40 -25.66
CA PHE A 432 4.65 -1.32 -24.88
C PHE A 432 5.79 -0.89 -25.82
N ARG A 433 6.18 0.38 -25.75
CA ARG A 433 7.26 0.98 -26.52
C ARG A 433 8.57 1.02 -25.73
N GLY A 434 9.67 1.17 -26.44
CA GLY A 434 10.99 1.37 -25.85
C GLY A 434 11.40 0.28 -24.86
N VAL A 435 11.01 -0.97 -25.11
CA VAL A 435 11.27 -2.11 -24.25
C VAL A 435 12.69 -2.64 -24.49
N LYS A 436 13.56 -2.54 -23.47
CA LYS A 436 15.00 -2.87 -23.63
C LYS A 436 15.29 -4.36 -23.64
N LYS A 437 14.65 -5.13 -22.77
CA LYS A 437 14.93 -6.57 -22.54
C LYS A 437 13.79 -7.49 -22.95
N GLY A 438 12.73 -6.95 -23.59
CA GLY A 438 11.57 -7.74 -23.99
C GLY A 438 10.73 -8.19 -22.80
N SER A 439 10.51 -9.50 -22.68
CA SER A 439 9.74 -10.11 -21.59
C SER A 439 10.48 -11.31 -21.01
N TYR A 440 10.39 -11.48 -19.69
CA TYR A 440 10.87 -12.67 -19.00
C TYR A 440 9.69 -13.42 -18.38
N VAL A 441 9.46 -14.64 -18.80
CA VAL A 441 8.32 -15.46 -18.34
C VAL A 441 8.80 -16.86 -17.96
N ASP A 442 8.62 -17.20 -16.68
CA ASP A 442 8.91 -18.51 -16.12
C ASP A 442 7.77 -18.92 -15.15
N GLY A 443 7.11 -20.05 -15.41
CA GLY A 443 6.00 -20.54 -14.61
C GLY A 443 4.70 -19.73 -14.79
N LEU A 444 4.24 -19.61 -16.05
CA LEU A 444 2.96 -19.02 -16.43
C LEU A 444 2.15 -20.00 -17.27
N GLU A 445 0.89 -20.18 -16.93
CA GLU A 445 -0.11 -20.92 -17.68
C GLU A 445 -1.23 -19.97 -18.13
N ASP A 446 -1.86 -20.27 -19.25
CA ASP A 446 -3.00 -19.52 -19.80
C ASP A 446 -2.70 -18.03 -20.06
N LEU A 447 -1.59 -17.76 -20.77
CA LEU A 447 -1.29 -16.42 -21.27
C LEU A 447 -2.14 -16.11 -22.51
N VAL A 448 -2.91 -15.02 -22.44
CA VAL A 448 -3.67 -14.51 -23.58
C VAL A 448 -3.20 -13.10 -23.92
N LEU A 449 -2.70 -12.91 -25.12
CA LEU A 449 -2.34 -11.60 -25.69
C LEU A 449 -3.30 -11.29 -26.85
N ARG A 450 -4.08 -10.23 -26.74
CA ARG A 450 -5.00 -9.77 -27.76
C ARG A 450 -4.73 -8.33 -28.15
N ASN A 451 -4.41 -8.07 -29.40
CA ASN A 451 -4.10 -6.73 -29.89
C ASN A 451 -3.04 -6.03 -29.00
N VAL A 452 -1.88 -6.70 -28.83
CA VAL A 452 -0.76 -6.20 -28.03
C VAL A 452 0.42 -5.90 -28.94
N THR A 453 0.95 -4.71 -28.83
CA THR A 453 2.15 -4.27 -29.54
C THR A 453 3.34 -4.18 -28.59
N LEU A 454 4.45 -4.78 -28.98
CA LEU A 454 5.74 -4.72 -28.29
C LEU A 454 6.78 -4.12 -29.25
N GLU A 455 7.24 -2.92 -28.92
CA GLU A 455 8.27 -2.21 -29.69
C GLU A 455 9.58 -2.19 -28.89
N PRO A 456 10.67 -2.78 -29.39
CA PRO A 456 11.94 -2.74 -28.69
C PRO A 456 12.48 -1.31 -28.61
N ALA A 457 13.36 -1.06 -27.64
CA ALA A 457 14.15 0.16 -27.62
C ALA A 457 15.08 0.19 -28.83
N PRO A 458 15.31 1.36 -29.43
CA PRO A 458 16.21 1.53 -30.56
C PRO A 458 17.67 1.16 -30.23
#